data_f617e9a876b6908ced0c244e7dfdbb7d
#
_entry.id   f617e9a876b6908ced0c244e7dfdbb7d
#
_cell.length_a   1.000
_cell.length_b   1.000
_cell.length_c   1.000
_cell.angle_alpha   90.00
_cell.angle_beta   90.00
_cell.angle_gamma   90.00
#
_symmetry.space_group_name_H-M   'P 1'
#
loop_
_entity.id
_entity.type
_entity.pdbx_description
1 polymer ?
#
loop_
_entity_poly.entity_id
_entity_poly.type
_entity_poly.pdbx_seq_one_letter_code
_entity_poly.pdbx_strand_id
1 'polypeptide(L)'
;MERRSFLKATGSAAAAAALAGCSSDSDSDGTEDEAGTGDGMDSTDSSGGDVGTDLKEDGDLWRVNTGTMTTMDPIEATDTQSGIVIQQMFDPLMNYPNSQPAVEGLMAADYEVSDDFTTYTFQLKDATFHNGDTVTASDFVYAFERLTASDNSSRAYFVLDSLGVTHETTTETVDGEEQEVYEPGTLGVTAVDETTLEIQLDAPFASTLEMLAYSSFSPVPEGMVGDIEGYDGEVSQGEFSSSNPIGNGPFEFDTWDSGTEARVSAYDDYYGESPNVDGVHFAVIENDSANYNYAMNRNADIFELPTAQYDPGKVSVEEEDDQGRQIGTYGELRNGATANYSGVSNIGVFYLGFNMASVPKPVRQAVAYAMNQHTVVEQVFKQRGEPAYNFTPKSIFPGGAQNYNDRAENEYPYGYDDSQLGQARSVMEEAGYGENERVAIELTIYESGVWSETASILRDQLQSVYIDLEVNQAPFNTLLERGRNGELEMYSLGWVADWPAPDNFLQLLNPPQTDTSLDFPISYVNWQPENGDAAQQAEEAYQSIADNPAPTEDAQATRNEAYIEMENANWEDVAMLPVYHELTELFWYDHVDFTPPAGMGPSRQKMNTVSLGERE
;
A
#
# COMPACT_ATOMS: atom_id res chain seq x y z
N MET A 1 5.95 13.19 -28.46
CA MET A 1 5.16 12.07 -29.05
C MET A 1 4.24 11.58 -27.95
N GLU A 2 2.97 11.51 -28.24
CA GLU A 2 1.92 11.45 -27.23
C GLU A 2 1.87 10.09 -26.53
N ARG A 3 2.11 10.08 -25.21
CA ARG A 3 1.90 8.93 -24.28
C ARG A 3 0.40 8.71 -23.98
N ARG A 4 -0.49 8.87 -24.96
CA ARG A 4 -1.94 9.05 -24.73
C ARG A 4 -2.83 7.84 -24.99
N SER A 5 -2.35 6.63 -25.25
CA SER A 5 -3.23 5.58 -25.78
C SER A 5 -3.26 4.24 -25.05
N PHE A 6 -2.61 4.03 -23.89
CA PHE A 6 -2.43 2.67 -23.37
C PHE A 6 -3.27 2.25 -22.15
N LEU A 7 -4.10 3.10 -21.59
CA LEU A 7 -4.89 2.75 -20.37
C LEU A 7 -6.28 2.13 -20.66
N LYS A 8 -6.55 1.65 -21.87
CA LYS A 8 -7.92 1.25 -22.26
C LYS A 8 -8.24 -0.25 -22.22
N ALA A 9 -7.30 -1.15 -22.07
CA ALA A 9 -7.56 -2.57 -22.36
C ALA A 9 -7.61 -3.53 -21.15
N THR A 10 -7.23 -3.13 -19.96
CA THR A 10 -7.37 -4.01 -18.79
C THR A 10 -8.21 -3.33 -17.72
N GLY A 11 -9.48 -3.68 -17.67
CA GLY A 11 -10.38 -3.34 -16.60
C GLY A 11 -9.93 -3.98 -15.28
N SER A 12 -8.91 -3.43 -14.66
CA SER A 12 -8.41 -3.89 -13.37
C SER A 12 -8.50 -2.78 -12.35
N ALA A 13 -9.50 -2.91 -11.50
CA ALA A 13 -9.69 -2.13 -10.28
C ALA A 13 -8.60 -2.47 -9.24
N ALA A 14 -7.32 -2.32 -9.57
CA ALA A 14 -6.23 -2.83 -8.74
C ALA A 14 -5.43 -1.78 -7.95
N ALA A 15 -5.62 -0.49 -8.19
CA ALA A 15 -4.77 0.52 -7.56
C ALA A 15 -5.14 0.92 -6.13
N ALA A 16 -6.13 0.28 -5.49
CA ALA A 16 -6.60 0.72 -4.18
C ALA A 16 -6.91 -0.39 -3.16
N ALA A 17 -6.47 -1.62 -3.41
CA ALA A 17 -6.79 -2.76 -2.52
C ALA A 17 -5.85 -2.93 -1.32
N ALA A 18 -4.89 -2.06 -1.10
CA ALA A 18 -3.86 -2.26 -0.07
C ALA A 18 -4.29 -1.97 1.38
N LEU A 19 -5.53 -1.58 1.65
CA LEU A 19 -5.91 -1.05 2.98
C LEU A 19 -7.26 -1.53 3.52
N ALA A 20 -7.68 -2.74 3.22
CA ALA A 20 -8.83 -3.33 3.88
C ALA A 20 -8.41 -4.28 5.01
N GLY A 21 -7.81 -3.74 6.04
CA GLY A 21 -7.53 -4.47 7.26
C GLY A 21 -8.07 -3.72 8.45
N CYS A 22 -9.38 -3.76 8.68
CA CYS A 22 -10.08 -3.63 9.95
C CYS A 22 -11.54 -3.22 9.73
N SER A 23 -12.44 -4.15 9.53
CA SER A 23 -13.83 -3.95 9.93
C SER A 23 -14.50 -5.29 10.17
N SER A 24 -14.84 -5.55 11.41
CA SER A 24 -15.72 -6.63 11.80
C SER A 24 -17.15 -6.18 11.56
N ASP A 25 -17.86 -6.80 10.64
CA ASP A 25 -19.29 -6.62 10.49
C ASP A 25 -20.08 -7.68 11.21
N SER A 26 -20.94 -7.22 12.08
CA SER A 26 -22.06 -7.97 12.62
C SER A 26 -23.30 -7.70 11.78
N ASP A 27 -23.64 -8.58 10.86
CA ASP A 27 -24.91 -8.54 10.16
C ASP A 27 -26.06 -8.86 11.13
N SER A 28 -26.95 -7.88 11.32
CA SER A 28 -28.27 -8.07 11.88
C SER A 28 -29.32 -7.75 10.81
N ASP A 29 -29.67 -8.76 10.03
CA ASP A 29 -30.86 -8.68 9.17
C ASP A 29 -32.10 -8.99 10.00
N GLY A 30 -32.93 -7.98 10.24
CA GLY A 30 -34.20 -8.07 10.92
C GLY A 30 -35.34 -8.32 9.96
N THR A 31 -35.89 -9.50 9.96
CA THR A 31 -37.26 -9.72 9.51
C THR A 31 -38.12 -10.22 10.68
N GLU A 32 -39.09 -9.41 11.04
CA GLU A 32 -40.21 -9.77 11.92
C GLU A 32 -41.10 -10.83 11.24
N ASP A 33 -41.43 -11.92 11.95
CA ASP A 33 -42.81 -12.37 12.08
C ASP A 33 -43.02 -13.51 13.08
N GLU A 34 -43.94 -13.22 13.99
CA GLU A 34 -44.94 -14.05 14.72
C GLU A 34 -44.57 -15.26 15.58
N ALA A 35 -45.03 -15.07 16.77
CA ALA A 35 -45.30 -15.90 17.93
C ALA A 35 -45.56 -17.40 17.76
N GLY A 36 -44.91 -18.19 18.62
CA GLY A 36 -45.23 -19.58 18.94
C GLY A 36 -44.61 -20.02 20.25
N THR A 37 -45.42 -20.12 21.28
CA THR A 37 -45.10 -20.63 22.62
C THR A 37 -44.63 -22.07 22.61
N GLY A 38 -43.58 -22.40 23.38
CA GLY A 38 -43.24 -23.83 23.69
C GLY A 38 -41.90 -24.02 24.42
N ASP A 39 -42.03 -24.26 25.68
CA ASP A 39 -41.13 -24.74 26.71
C ASP A 39 -40.06 -25.75 26.27
N GLY A 40 -38.84 -25.62 26.78
CA GLY A 40 -37.82 -26.67 26.70
C GLY A 40 -36.39 -26.17 26.78
N MET A 41 -35.81 -26.12 27.98
CA MET A 41 -34.37 -26.00 28.20
C MET A 41 -33.63 -27.11 27.44
N ASP A 42 -32.73 -26.70 26.55
CA ASP A 42 -31.48 -27.46 26.38
C ASP A 42 -30.40 -26.48 25.94
N SER A 43 -29.38 -26.36 26.76
CA SER A 43 -28.18 -25.60 26.50
C SER A 43 -27.35 -26.32 25.45
N THR A 44 -27.48 -25.92 24.19
CA THR A 44 -26.47 -26.25 23.21
C THR A 44 -25.49 -25.08 23.10
N ASP A 45 -24.35 -25.36 23.68
CA ASP A 45 -23.05 -24.77 23.48
C ASP A 45 -22.87 -24.40 22.01
N SER A 46 -22.87 -23.10 21.72
CA SER A 46 -22.38 -22.61 20.43
C SER A 46 -20.86 -22.78 20.49
N SER A 47 -20.39 -23.83 19.89
CA SER A 47 -18.99 -24.06 19.58
C SER A 47 -18.47 -22.88 18.75
N GLY A 48 -17.90 -21.87 19.44
CA GLY A 48 -16.80 -21.14 18.87
C GLY A 48 -15.77 -22.18 18.44
N GLY A 49 -15.38 -22.19 17.18
CA GLY A 49 -14.38 -23.10 16.70
C GLY A 49 -13.21 -23.07 17.69
N ASP A 50 -12.89 -24.20 18.22
CA ASP A 50 -11.66 -24.43 18.97
C ASP A 50 -10.55 -24.17 17.94
N VAL A 51 -9.97 -22.98 17.98
CA VAL A 51 -8.72 -22.71 17.28
C VAL A 51 -7.75 -23.65 17.98
N GLY A 52 -7.43 -24.75 17.31
CA GLY A 52 -6.68 -25.85 17.89
C GLY A 52 -5.48 -25.30 18.63
N THR A 53 -5.36 -25.69 19.89
CA THR A 53 -4.12 -25.59 20.65
C THR A 53 -3.16 -26.64 20.09
N ASP A 54 -2.92 -26.61 18.77
CA ASP A 54 -1.87 -27.41 18.20
C ASP A 54 -0.56 -26.82 18.71
N LEU A 55 0.20 -27.68 19.33
CA LEU A 55 1.46 -27.37 19.97
C LEU A 55 2.33 -26.67 18.94
N LYS A 56 2.79 -25.44 19.23
CA LYS A 56 3.83 -24.78 18.45
C LYS A 56 4.94 -25.79 18.19
N GLU A 57 5.21 -26.08 16.93
CA GLU A 57 6.38 -26.87 16.59
C GLU A 57 7.61 -26.10 17.06
N ASP A 58 8.48 -26.77 17.81
CA ASP A 58 9.72 -26.16 18.29
C ASP A 58 10.56 -25.81 17.06
N GLY A 59 10.77 -24.53 16.78
CA GLY A 59 11.55 -24.06 15.63
C GLY A 59 10.77 -23.18 14.64
N ASP A 60 9.45 -23.23 14.60
CA ASP A 60 8.63 -22.34 13.75
C ASP A 60 8.43 -20.98 14.40
N LEU A 61 8.52 -19.91 13.60
CA LEU A 61 8.07 -18.57 13.96
C LEU A 61 6.55 -18.46 13.79
N TRP A 62 5.84 -18.03 14.83
CA TRP A 62 4.39 -17.82 14.80
C TRP A 62 4.04 -16.33 14.71
N ARG A 63 3.37 -15.96 13.64
CA ARG A 63 2.91 -14.60 13.38
C ARG A 63 1.40 -14.56 13.19
N VAL A 64 0.74 -13.50 13.65
CA VAL A 64 -0.66 -13.24 13.30
C VAL A 64 -0.72 -12.40 12.04
N ASN A 65 -1.57 -12.83 11.11
CA ASN A 65 -2.07 -12.02 10.00
C ASN A 65 -3.49 -11.54 10.34
N THR A 66 -3.71 -10.24 10.24
CA THR A 66 -4.99 -9.62 10.63
C THR A 66 -6.05 -9.65 9.52
N GLY A 67 -5.72 -10.18 8.35
CA GLY A 67 -6.63 -10.40 7.23
C GLY A 67 -6.23 -11.65 6.43
N THR A 68 -7.16 -12.17 5.63
CA THR A 68 -6.90 -13.34 4.79
C THR A 68 -6.06 -12.95 3.57
N MET A 69 -5.25 -13.90 3.10
CA MET A 69 -4.58 -13.81 1.81
C MET A 69 -5.57 -14.11 0.69
N THR A 70 -5.42 -13.45 -0.45
CA THR A 70 -6.25 -13.68 -1.64
C THR A 70 -5.60 -14.61 -2.64
N THR A 71 -4.26 -14.65 -2.66
CA THR A 71 -3.45 -15.44 -3.61
C THR A 71 -2.03 -15.65 -3.10
N MET A 72 -1.35 -16.68 -3.60
CA MET A 72 0.10 -16.88 -3.46
C MET A 72 0.87 -16.56 -4.75
N ASP A 73 0.19 -16.08 -5.79
CA ASP A 73 0.80 -15.69 -7.06
C ASP A 73 1.25 -14.22 -7.05
N PRO A 74 2.54 -13.92 -7.24
CA PRO A 74 3.07 -12.55 -7.17
C PRO A 74 2.45 -11.56 -8.16
N ILE A 75 2.01 -12.03 -9.34
CA ILE A 75 1.42 -11.14 -10.37
C ILE A 75 -0.03 -10.78 -10.08
N GLU A 76 -0.74 -11.61 -9.33
CA GLU A 76 -2.14 -11.44 -8.97
C GLU A 76 -2.31 -10.64 -7.67
N ALA A 77 -1.35 -10.76 -6.73
CA ALA A 77 -1.44 -10.20 -5.39
C ALA A 77 -1.53 -8.67 -5.37
N THR A 78 -2.59 -8.16 -4.72
CA THR A 78 -2.81 -6.72 -4.51
C THR A 78 -2.96 -6.35 -3.05
N ASP A 79 -3.13 -7.32 -2.15
CA ASP A 79 -3.32 -7.10 -0.72
C ASP A 79 -2.02 -7.34 0.08
N THR A 80 -1.91 -6.64 1.22
CA THR A 80 -0.74 -6.69 2.09
C THR A 80 -0.51 -8.08 2.68
N GLN A 81 -1.57 -8.84 3.02
CA GLN A 81 -1.45 -10.13 3.69
C GLN A 81 -0.87 -11.19 2.75
N SER A 82 -1.34 -11.23 1.49
CA SER A 82 -0.70 -12.03 0.43
C SER A 82 0.77 -11.62 0.24
N GLY A 83 1.05 -10.31 0.18
CA GLY A 83 2.40 -9.78 0.01
C GLY A 83 3.37 -10.20 1.13
N ILE A 84 2.92 -10.26 2.39
CA ILE A 84 3.74 -10.72 3.53
C ILE A 84 4.21 -12.18 3.35
N VAL A 85 3.34 -13.05 2.87
CA VAL A 85 3.66 -14.48 2.67
C VAL A 85 4.47 -14.66 1.38
N ILE A 86 4.05 -14.05 0.28
CA ILE A 86 4.75 -14.09 -1.02
C ILE A 86 6.20 -13.63 -0.88
N GLN A 87 6.47 -12.58 -0.11
CA GLN A 87 7.82 -12.06 0.14
C GLN A 87 8.77 -13.10 0.73
N GLN A 88 8.27 -14.14 1.40
CA GLN A 88 9.11 -15.20 1.95
C GLN A 88 9.53 -16.23 0.89
N MET A 89 8.71 -16.42 -0.15
CA MET A 89 8.88 -17.48 -1.15
C MET A 89 9.53 -17.00 -2.45
N PHE A 90 9.51 -15.71 -2.74
CA PHE A 90 9.91 -15.16 -4.04
C PHE A 90 10.95 -14.05 -3.88
N ASP A 91 12.02 -14.14 -4.66
CA ASP A 91 13.14 -13.19 -4.70
C ASP A 91 13.24 -12.51 -6.06
N PRO A 92 12.90 -11.21 -6.18
CA PRO A 92 13.11 -10.44 -7.40
C PRO A 92 14.60 -10.06 -7.61
N LEU A 93 14.88 -9.25 -8.65
CA LEU A 93 16.23 -8.78 -8.95
C LEU A 93 16.84 -7.94 -7.81
N MET A 94 16.06 -7.04 -7.26
CA MET A 94 16.43 -6.11 -6.18
C MET A 94 15.66 -6.43 -4.91
N ASN A 95 16.03 -5.83 -3.78
CA ASN A 95 15.38 -6.00 -2.48
C ASN A 95 15.35 -4.69 -1.71
N TYR A 96 14.33 -4.55 -0.85
CA TYR A 96 14.26 -3.54 0.20
C TYR A 96 14.75 -4.14 1.53
N PRO A 97 16.04 -3.98 1.92
CA PRO A 97 16.57 -4.63 3.12
C PRO A 97 15.78 -4.20 4.37
N ASN A 98 15.14 -5.17 5.03
CA ASN A 98 14.25 -4.90 6.17
C ASN A 98 13.23 -3.78 5.91
N SER A 99 12.67 -3.73 4.69
CA SER A 99 11.67 -2.73 4.27
C SER A 99 12.19 -1.28 4.29
N GLN A 100 13.49 -1.06 4.17
CA GLN A 100 14.07 0.28 3.99
C GLN A 100 13.76 0.81 2.59
N PRO A 101 13.61 2.12 2.39
CA PRO A 101 13.33 2.68 1.06
C PRO A 101 14.50 2.57 0.07
N ALA A 102 15.73 2.34 0.54
CA ALA A 102 16.89 2.08 -0.31
C ALA A 102 16.94 0.62 -0.74
N VAL A 103 17.32 0.36 -1.98
CA VAL A 103 17.38 -1.00 -2.53
C VAL A 103 18.79 -1.53 -2.67
N GLU A 104 18.92 -2.85 -2.65
CA GLU A 104 20.15 -3.59 -2.91
C GLU A 104 19.90 -4.76 -3.89
N GLY A 105 20.96 -5.31 -4.49
CA GLY A 105 20.84 -6.50 -5.35
C GLY A 105 20.46 -7.76 -4.56
N LEU A 106 19.34 -8.42 -4.93
CA LEU A 106 18.89 -9.68 -4.36
C LEU A 106 19.29 -10.84 -5.27
N MET A 107 18.50 -11.15 -6.32
CA MET A 107 18.93 -12.08 -7.36
C MET A 107 20.02 -11.49 -8.27
N ALA A 108 20.07 -10.16 -8.41
CA ALA A 108 21.15 -9.47 -9.08
C ALA A 108 22.43 -9.53 -8.21
N ALA A 109 23.49 -10.16 -8.72
CA ALA A 109 24.81 -10.12 -8.12
C ALA A 109 25.51 -8.79 -8.41
N ASP A 110 25.26 -8.22 -9.59
CA ASP A 110 25.76 -6.94 -10.09
C ASP A 110 24.86 -6.46 -11.22
N TYR A 111 24.92 -5.17 -11.56
CA TYR A 111 24.22 -4.63 -12.70
C TYR A 111 24.98 -3.45 -13.34
N GLU A 112 24.76 -3.28 -14.64
CA GLU A 112 25.25 -2.13 -15.41
C GLU A 112 24.07 -1.36 -16.01
N VAL A 113 24.20 -0.04 -16.08
CA VAL A 113 23.18 0.85 -16.66
C VAL A 113 23.81 1.65 -17.78
N SER A 114 23.15 1.75 -18.93
CA SER A 114 23.60 2.54 -20.07
C SER A 114 23.71 4.02 -19.75
N ASP A 115 24.51 4.77 -20.50
CA ASP A 115 24.73 6.21 -20.30
C ASP A 115 23.42 7.05 -20.43
N ASP A 116 22.44 6.54 -21.17
CA ASP A 116 21.12 7.16 -21.36
C ASP A 116 20.06 6.63 -20.37
N PHE A 117 20.43 5.75 -19.45
CA PHE A 117 19.57 5.17 -18.42
C PHE A 117 18.35 4.41 -18.95
N THR A 118 18.44 3.86 -20.16
CA THR A 118 17.36 3.10 -20.78
C THR A 118 17.61 1.61 -20.86
N THR A 119 18.86 1.16 -20.67
CA THR A 119 19.21 -0.28 -20.70
C THR A 119 19.86 -0.67 -19.39
N TYR A 120 19.31 -1.68 -18.74
CA TYR A 120 19.80 -2.28 -17.50
C TYR A 120 20.23 -3.71 -17.79
N THR A 121 21.49 -4.06 -17.51
CA THR A 121 22.04 -5.41 -17.67
C THR A 121 22.39 -5.99 -16.31
N PHE A 122 21.70 -7.05 -15.90
CA PHE A 122 21.88 -7.70 -14.62
C PHE A 122 22.68 -8.99 -14.75
N GLN A 123 23.61 -9.22 -13.82
CA GLN A 123 24.27 -10.51 -13.62
C GLN A 123 23.55 -11.24 -12.48
N LEU A 124 23.00 -12.42 -12.75
CA LEU A 124 22.26 -13.20 -11.78
C LEU A 124 23.18 -14.01 -10.87
N LYS A 125 22.78 -14.20 -9.61
CA LYS A 125 23.40 -15.16 -8.69
C LYS A 125 23.04 -16.59 -9.09
N ASP A 126 23.92 -17.55 -8.74
CA ASP A 126 23.59 -18.97 -8.82
C ASP A 126 22.53 -19.31 -7.77
N ALA A 127 21.34 -19.72 -8.20
CA ALA A 127 20.20 -20.04 -7.34
C ALA A 127 19.38 -21.19 -7.92
N THR A 128 18.58 -21.82 -7.06
CA THR A 128 17.61 -22.84 -7.46
C THR A 128 16.21 -22.43 -7.02
N PHE A 129 15.21 -22.84 -7.79
CA PHE A 129 13.82 -22.80 -7.37
C PHE A 129 13.53 -23.90 -6.33
N HIS A 130 12.41 -23.80 -5.64
CA HIS A 130 11.96 -24.77 -4.64
C HIS A 130 11.73 -26.18 -5.21
N ASN A 131 11.54 -26.32 -6.52
CA ASN A 131 11.47 -27.63 -7.20
C ASN A 131 12.86 -28.19 -7.56
N GLY A 132 13.95 -27.46 -7.26
CA GLY A 132 15.34 -27.85 -7.52
C GLY A 132 15.89 -27.48 -8.91
N ASP A 133 15.10 -26.85 -9.77
CA ASP A 133 15.57 -26.33 -11.06
C ASP A 133 16.44 -25.08 -10.87
N THR A 134 17.43 -24.90 -11.74
CA THR A 134 18.31 -23.73 -11.70
C THR A 134 17.55 -22.47 -12.18
N VAL A 135 17.68 -21.37 -11.45
CA VAL A 135 17.15 -20.07 -11.89
C VAL A 135 18.03 -19.50 -13.00
N THR A 136 17.43 -19.12 -14.12
CA THR A 136 18.09 -18.55 -15.30
C THR A 136 17.47 -17.22 -15.72
N ALA A 137 18.15 -16.50 -16.62
CA ALA A 137 17.61 -15.28 -17.20
C ALA A 137 16.31 -15.52 -18.02
N SER A 138 16.14 -16.73 -18.59
CA SER A 138 14.91 -17.10 -19.31
C SER A 138 13.69 -17.15 -18.39
N ASP A 139 13.87 -17.53 -17.13
CA ASP A 139 12.78 -17.55 -16.14
C ASP A 139 12.30 -16.15 -15.81
N PHE A 140 13.19 -15.15 -15.79
CA PHE A 140 12.81 -13.75 -15.67
C PHE A 140 12.08 -13.24 -16.93
N VAL A 141 12.56 -13.58 -18.14
CA VAL A 141 11.87 -13.23 -19.38
C VAL A 141 10.43 -13.75 -19.37
N TYR A 142 10.26 -15.03 -19.01
CA TYR A 142 8.94 -15.65 -18.87
C TYR A 142 8.09 -14.95 -17.79
N ALA A 143 8.65 -14.64 -16.62
CA ALA A 143 7.92 -14.00 -15.53
C ALA A 143 7.47 -12.58 -15.90
N PHE A 144 8.31 -11.79 -16.59
CA PHE A 144 7.91 -10.47 -17.11
C PHE A 144 6.81 -10.57 -18.16
N GLU A 145 6.92 -11.52 -19.08
CA GLU A 145 5.87 -11.77 -20.07
C GLU A 145 4.57 -12.17 -19.38
N ARG A 146 4.62 -13.04 -18.38
CA ARG A 146 3.48 -13.46 -17.58
C ARG A 146 2.86 -12.28 -16.82
N LEU A 147 3.68 -11.42 -16.19
CA LEU A 147 3.23 -10.21 -15.49
C LEU A 147 2.51 -9.24 -16.44
N THR A 148 2.90 -9.22 -17.73
CA THR A 148 2.34 -8.29 -18.73
C THR A 148 1.13 -8.85 -19.46
N ALA A 149 1.17 -10.12 -19.88
CA ALA A 149 0.21 -10.70 -20.82
C ALA A 149 -0.85 -11.59 -20.16
N SER A 150 -0.67 -12.03 -18.90
CA SER A 150 -1.66 -12.89 -18.25
C SER A 150 -2.93 -12.13 -17.88
N ASP A 151 -4.09 -12.72 -18.20
CA ASP A 151 -5.40 -12.20 -17.76
C ASP A 151 -5.56 -12.21 -16.23
N ASN A 152 -4.70 -12.94 -15.50
CA ASN A 152 -4.68 -12.99 -14.04
C ASN A 152 -3.78 -11.92 -13.42
N SER A 153 -3.02 -11.18 -14.22
CA SER A 153 -2.14 -10.12 -13.73
C SER A 153 -2.93 -8.88 -13.31
N SER A 154 -2.72 -8.46 -12.08
CA SER A 154 -3.25 -7.18 -11.56
C SER A 154 -2.24 -6.03 -11.71
N ARG A 155 -1.05 -6.29 -12.30
CA ARG A 155 0.08 -5.34 -12.27
C ARG A 155 0.80 -5.18 -13.61
N ALA A 156 0.16 -5.51 -14.73
CA ALA A 156 0.72 -5.31 -16.07
C ALA A 156 1.21 -3.86 -16.30
N TYR A 157 0.52 -2.88 -15.72
CA TYR A 157 0.89 -1.45 -15.78
C TYR A 157 2.26 -1.14 -15.16
N PHE A 158 2.77 -1.96 -14.25
CA PHE A 158 4.14 -1.80 -13.72
C PHE A 158 5.18 -1.93 -14.82
N VAL A 159 4.97 -2.86 -15.75
CA VAL A 159 5.89 -3.12 -16.88
C VAL A 159 5.66 -2.11 -18.00
N LEU A 160 4.40 -1.93 -18.41
CA LEU A 160 4.05 -1.16 -19.61
C LEU A 160 4.09 0.36 -19.39
N ASP A 161 3.55 0.82 -18.24
CA ASP A 161 3.36 2.24 -17.99
C ASP A 161 4.39 2.81 -17.02
N SER A 162 4.62 2.17 -15.86
CA SER A 162 5.50 2.72 -14.83
C SER A 162 6.97 2.59 -15.21
N LEU A 163 7.46 1.39 -15.52
CA LEU A 163 8.80 1.19 -16.04
C LEU A 163 8.93 1.66 -17.49
N GLY A 164 7.90 1.49 -18.30
CA GLY A 164 7.93 1.75 -19.73
C GLY A 164 8.91 0.81 -20.45
N VAL A 165 8.83 -0.50 -20.19
CA VAL A 165 9.64 -1.49 -20.90
C VAL A 165 9.26 -1.46 -22.37
N THR A 166 10.26 -1.42 -23.29
CA THR A 166 10.01 -1.37 -24.73
C THR A 166 9.18 -2.56 -25.19
N HIS A 167 8.20 -2.35 -26.06
CA HIS A 167 7.32 -3.40 -26.59
C HIS A 167 6.67 -2.95 -27.90
N GLU A 168 6.10 -3.90 -28.65
CA GLU A 168 5.24 -3.62 -29.80
C GLU A 168 3.77 -3.69 -29.38
N THR A 169 2.90 -3.03 -30.15
CA THR A 169 1.46 -3.01 -29.94
C THR A 169 0.74 -3.56 -31.16
N THR A 170 -0.39 -4.18 -30.92
CA THR A 170 -1.31 -4.63 -31.96
C THR A 170 -2.69 -4.03 -31.77
N THR A 171 -3.52 -4.00 -32.83
CA THR A 171 -4.88 -3.46 -32.73
C THR A 171 -5.87 -4.59 -32.53
N GLU A 172 -6.60 -4.54 -31.44
CA GLU A 172 -7.70 -5.46 -31.14
C GLU A 172 -9.05 -4.74 -31.05
N THR A 173 -10.13 -5.49 -31.21
CA THR A 173 -11.48 -4.94 -31.02
C THR A 173 -11.98 -5.33 -29.63
N VAL A 174 -11.98 -4.38 -28.72
CA VAL A 174 -12.48 -4.54 -27.35
C VAL A 174 -13.80 -3.76 -27.24
N ASP A 175 -14.87 -4.41 -26.82
CA ASP A 175 -16.23 -3.83 -26.68
C ASP A 175 -16.77 -3.13 -27.96
N GLY A 176 -16.23 -3.50 -29.13
CA GLY A 176 -16.66 -2.97 -30.43
C GLY A 176 -15.89 -1.73 -30.90
N GLU A 177 -14.87 -1.30 -30.16
CA GLU A 177 -13.93 -0.24 -30.52
C GLU A 177 -12.54 -0.84 -30.83
N GLU A 178 -11.81 -0.27 -31.81
CA GLU A 178 -10.43 -0.65 -32.10
C GLU A 178 -9.51 0.00 -31.06
N GLN A 179 -8.74 -0.83 -30.33
CA GLN A 179 -7.78 -0.39 -29.32
C GLN A 179 -6.39 -0.96 -29.61
N GLU A 180 -5.35 -0.18 -29.30
CA GLU A 180 -3.98 -0.69 -29.29
C GLU A 180 -3.75 -1.40 -27.96
N VAL A 181 -3.32 -2.66 -28.04
CA VAL A 181 -3.00 -3.51 -26.90
C VAL A 181 -1.57 -4.02 -27.04
N TYR A 182 -0.98 -4.45 -25.92
CA TYR A 182 0.33 -5.08 -25.92
C TYR A 182 0.36 -6.29 -26.88
N GLU A 183 1.42 -6.42 -27.71
CA GLU A 183 1.66 -7.60 -28.54
C GLU A 183 2.53 -8.60 -27.76
N PRO A 184 2.00 -9.78 -27.34
CA PRO A 184 2.74 -10.76 -26.57
C PRO A 184 4.05 -11.21 -27.23
N GLY A 185 5.09 -11.40 -26.41
CA GLY A 185 6.40 -11.84 -26.88
C GLY A 185 7.29 -10.74 -27.46
N THR A 186 6.91 -9.46 -27.29
CA THR A 186 7.66 -8.31 -27.84
C THR A 186 8.33 -7.46 -26.77
N LEU A 187 8.26 -7.85 -25.48
CA LEU A 187 8.91 -7.10 -24.40
C LEU A 187 10.42 -6.97 -24.62
N GLY A 188 10.94 -5.79 -24.33
CA GLY A 188 12.37 -5.50 -24.27
C GLY A 188 13.06 -6.12 -23.05
N VAL A 189 12.77 -7.38 -22.75
CA VAL A 189 13.41 -8.19 -21.70
C VAL A 189 14.07 -9.40 -22.35
N THR A 190 15.38 -9.52 -22.25
CA THR A 190 16.15 -10.50 -23.02
C THR A 190 17.11 -11.27 -22.15
N ALA A 191 17.08 -12.60 -22.21
CA ALA A 191 18.15 -13.46 -21.72
C ALA A 191 19.33 -13.41 -22.70
N VAL A 192 20.38 -12.66 -22.34
CA VAL A 192 21.61 -12.58 -23.16
C VAL A 192 22.37 -13.90 -23.11
N ASP A 193 22.40 -14.53 -21.94
CA ASP A 193 22.84 -15.89 -21.68
C ASP A 193 22.11 -16.44 -20.43
N GLU A 194 22.50 -17.61 -19.92
CA GLU A 194 21.83 -18.25 -18.77
C GLU A 194 21.82 -17.39 -17.49
N THR A 195 22.80 -16.49 -17.32
CA THR A 195 22.98 -15.68 -16.10
C THR A 195 22.94 -14.17 -16.34
N THR A 196 22.71 -13.73 -17.58
CA THR A 196 22.71 -12.31 -17.95
C THR A 196 21.34 -11.91 -18.48
N LEU A 197 20.65 -11.03 -17.76
CA LEU A 197 19.36 -10.46 -18.15
C LEU A 197 19.51 -9.01 -18.58
N GLU A 198 18.94 -8.63 -19.72
CA GLU A 198 18.86 -7.24 -20.17
C GLU A 198 17.42 -6.77 -20.20
N ILE A 199 17.17 -5.56 -19.64
CA ILE A 199 15.86 -4.88 -19.66
C ILE A 199 16.05 -3.55 -20.36
N GLN A 200 15.22 -3.27 -21.38
CA GLN A 200 15.25 -2.03 -22.15
C GLN A 200 13.96 -1.22 -21.92
N LEU A 201 14.12 0.04 -21.57
CA LEU A 201 13.04 1.00 -21.36
C LEU A 201 12.92 1.97 -22.53
N ASP A 202 11.72 2.46 -22.80
CA ASP A 202 11.45 3.51 -23.81
C ASP A 202 12.05 4.86 -23.42
N ALA A 203 12.10 5.14 -22.12
CA ALA A 203 12.68 6.34 -21.54
C ALA A 203 13.26 6.02 -20.14
N PRO A 204 14.23 6.81 -19.63
CA PRO A 204 14.69 6.65 -18.26
C PRO A 204 13.54 6.72 -17.26
N PHE A 205 13.65 5.95 -16.18
CA PHE A 205 12.79 6.05 -15.01
C PHE A 205 13.65 6.03 -13.74
N ALA A 206 13.54 7.06 -12.92
CA ALA A 206 14.45 7.26 -11.79
C ALA A 206 14.36 6.15 -10.73
N SER A 207 13.19 5.53 -10.58
CA SER A 207 12.91 4.49 -9.58
C SER A 207 12.89 3.08 -10.19
N THR A 208 13.64 2.83 -11.28
CA THR A 208 13.69 1.52 -11.94
C THR A 208 14.12 0.42 -11.00
N LEU A 209 15.17 0.63 -10.22
CA LEU A 209 15.68 -0.40 -9.30
C LEU A 209 14.73 -0.66 -8.15
N GLU A 210 14.07 0.38 -7.66
CA GLU A 210 13.04 0.31 -6.63
C GLU A 210 11.83 -0.48 -7.10
N MET A 211 11.38 -0.28 -8.35
CA MET A 211 10.30 -1.07 -8.94
C MET A 211 10.69 -2.55 -9.07
N LEU A 212 11.93 -2.84 -9.51
CA LEU A 212 12.44 -4.20 -9.66
C LEU A 212 12.69 -4.94 -8.34
N ALA A 213 12.46 -4.29 -7.20
CA ALA A 213 12.43 -4.89 -5.86
C ALA A 213 11.02 -5.38 -5.45
N TYR A 214 10.01 -5.16 -6.27
CA TYR A 214 8.67 -5.64 -6.01
C TYR A 214 8.54 -7.14 -6.33
N SER A 215 7.88 -7.91 -5.48
CA SER A 215 7.79 -9.38 -5.62
C SER A 215 7.12 -9.84 -6.92
N SER A 216 6.28 -9.01 -7.57
CA SER A 216 5.70 -9.33 -8.88
C SER A 216 6.72 -9.48 -10.02
N PHE A 217 7.94 -8.95 -9.84
CA PHE A 217 9.06 -9.10 -10.78
C PHE A 217 9.95 -10.32 -10.47
N SER A 218 9.54 -11.18 -9.55
CA SER A 218 10.30 -12.40 -9.22
C SER A 218 10.23 -13.43 -10.34
N PRO A 219 11.29 -14.23 -10.55
CA PRO A 219 11.28 -15.28 -11.55
C PRO A 219 10.31 -16.41 -11.15
N VAL A 220 9.76 -17.04 -12.16
CA VAL A 220 8.96 -18.27 -12.08
C VAL A 220 9.55 -19.24 -13.09
N PRO A 221 9.69 -20.55 -12.81
CA PRO A 221 10.26 -21.49 -13.78
C PRO A 221 9.57 -21.39 -15.14
N GLU A 222 10.34 -21.24 -16.22
CA GLU A 222 9.82 -21.04 -17.57
C GLU A 222 8.82 -22.15 -17.94
N GLY A 223 7.58 -21.75 -18.31
CA GLY A 223 6.53 -22.67 -18.69
C GLY A 223 5.82 -23.38 -17.53
N MET A 224 6.09 -23.03 -16.28
CA MET A 224 5.43 -23.61 -15.10
C MET A 224 3.93 -23.38 -15.13
N VAL A 225 3.47 -22.17 -15.45
CA VAL A 225 2.06 -21.80 -15.50
C VAL A 225 1.62 -21.58 -16.95
N GLY A 226 0.50 -22.17 -17.35
CA GLY A 226 -0.02 -22.10 -18.72
C GLY A 226 -1.06 -20.98 -18.90
N ASP A 227 -0.82 -19.79 -18.36
CA ASP A 227 -1.76 -18.67 -18.39
C ASP A 227 -1.40 -17.56 -19.41
N ILE A 228 -0.39 -17.82 -20.26
CA ILE A 228 -0.02 -16.96 -21.40
C ILE A 228 0.17 -17.77 -22.67
N GLU A 229 0.05 -17.12 -23.84
CA GLU A 229 0.19 -17.76 -25.14
C GLU A 229 1.59 -18.39 -25.33
N GLY A 230 1.61 -19.60 -25.87
CA GLY A 230 2.85 -20.34 -26.16
C GLY A 230 3.28 -21.33 -25.07
N TYR A 231 2.63 -21.33 -23.92
CA TYR A 231 2.93 -22.24 -22.81
C TYR A 231 1.69 -23.06 -22.41
N ASP A 232 1.83 -24.39 -22.41
CA ASP A 232 0.76 -25.30 -21.96
C ASP A 232 0.67 -25.41 -20.43
N GLY A 233 1.73 -25.00 -19.71
CA GLY A 233 1.84 -25.06 -18.25
C GLY A 233 2.07 -26.48 -17.70
N GLU A 234 2.85 -26.59 -16.62
CA GLU A 234 2.97 -27.81 -15.83
C GLU A 234 1.88 -27.87 -14.78
N VAL A 235 1.47 -26.72 -14.26
CA VAL A 235 0.35 -26.53 -13.33
C VAL A 235 -0.63 -25.48 -13.88
N SER A 236 -1.89 -25.58 -13.44
CA SER A 236 -2.86 -24.52 -13.72
C SER A 236 -2.57 -23.27 -12.89
N GLN A 237 -2.99 -22.08 -13.37
CA GLN A 237 -2.87 -20.84 -12.60
C GLN A 237 -3.51 -20.97 -11.22
N GLY A 238 -4.73 -21.51 -11.12
CA GLY A 238 -5.40 -21.70 -9.83
C GLY A 238 -4.66 -22.65 -8.88
N GLU A 239 -3.89 -23.63 -9.39
CA GLU A 239 -3.04 -24.48 -8.56
C GLU A 239 -1.77 -23.72 -8.12
N PHE A 240 -1.15 -22.98 -9.04
CA PHE A 240 0.02 -22.15 -8.71
C PHE A 240 -0.32 -21.07 -7.67
N SER A 241 -1.45 -20.40 -7.81
CA SER A 241 -1.86 -19.31 -6.92
C SER A 241 -2.36 -19.75 -5.54
N SER A 242 -2.57 -21.07 -5.32
CA SER A 242 -3.22 -21.53 -4.07
C SER A 242 -2.56 -22.69 -3.35
N SER A 243 -1.90 -23.59 -4.06
CA SER A 243 -1.44 -24.86 -3.46
C SER A 243 -0.07 -25.35 -3.95
N ASN A 244 0.48 -24.74 -4.98
CA ASN A 244 1.78 -25.14 -5.52
C ASN A 244 2.57 -23.94 -6.10
N PRO A 245 2.71 -22.82 -5.34
CA PRO A 245 3.59 -21.74 -5.77
C PRO A 245 5.04 -22.21 -5.71
N ILE A 246 5.77 -22.05 -6.81
CA ILE A 246 7.20 -22.38 -6.92
C ILE A 246 7.99 -21.09 -7.07
N GLY A 247 8.70 -20.71 -6.03
CA GLY A 247 9.58 -19.54 -5.99
C GLY A 247 11.04 -19.91 -5.79
N ASN A 248 11.86 -18.91 -5.48
CA ASN A 248 13.30 -18.97 -5.30
C ASN A 248 13.76 -18.32 -3.98
N GLY A 249 12.82 -18.00 -3.08
CA GLY A 249 13.06 -17.32 -1.81
C GLY A 249 13.56 -18.25 -0.71
N PRO A 250 13.83 -17.71 0.51
CA PRO A 250 14.37 -18.46 1.63
C PRO A 250 13.42 -19.50 2.23
N PHE A 251 12.13 -19.39 1.95
CA PHE A 251 11.14 -20.36 2.40
C PHE A 251 10.36 -20.90 1.21
N GLU A 252 9.97 -22.16 1.28
CA GLU A 252 9.09 -22.83 0.32
C GLU A 252 7.68 -23.02 0.89
N PHE A 253 6.71 -23.14 -0.01
CA PHE A 253 5.30 -23.36 0.37
C PHE A 253 5.11 -24.69 1.08
N ASP A 254 4.40 -24.67 2.20
CA ASP A 254 3.96 -25.88 2.91
C ASP A 254 2.43 -26.04 2.80
N THR A 255 1.65 -25.08 3.31
CA THR A 255 0.18 -25.16 3.25
C THR A 255 -0.49 -23.79 3.29
N TRP A 256 -1.70 -23.71 2.76
CA TRP A 256 -2.61 -22.58 2.91
C TRP A 256 -4.06 -23.07 3.05
N ASP A 257 -4.66 -22.79 4.20
CA ASP A 257 -6.11 -22.92 4.43
C ASP A 257 -6.69 -21.50 4.52
N SER A 258 -7.39 -21.11 3.44
CA SER A 258 -7.91 -19.74 3.28
C SER A 258 -8.77 -19.32 4.46
N GLY A 259 -8.44 -18.16 5.05
CA GLY A 259 -9.12 -17.60 6.23
C GLY A 259 -8.74 -18.25 7.57
N THR A 260 -7.80 -19.20 7.58
CA THR A 260 -7.34 -19.89 8.78
C THR A 260 -5.84 -19.74 9.02
N GLU A 261 -5.02 -20.21 8.07
CA GLU A 261 -3.57 -20.19 8.20
C GLU A 261 -2.85 -20.28 6.86
N ALA A 262 -1.59 -19.82 6.83
CA ALA A 262 -0.60 -20.20 5.83
C ALA A 262 0.69 -20.62 6.53
N ARG A 263 1.42 -21.57 5.95
CA ARG A 263 2.74 -22.00 6.43
C ARG A 263 3.72 -22.05 5.28
N VAL A 264 4.94 -21.65 5.58
CA VAL A 264 6.10 -21.81 4.71
C VAL A 264 7.22 -22.48 5.51
N SER A 265 7.97 -23.39 4.91
CA SER A 265 9.10 -24.08 5.54
C SER A 265 10.42 -23.59 5.00
N ALA A 266 11.46 -23.66 5.81
CA ALA A 266 12.80 -23.22 5.41
C ALA A 266 13.28 -24.01 4.19
N TYR A 267 13.82 -23.32 3.17
CA TYR A 267 14.41 -23.93 1.99
C TYR A 267 15.92 -24.15 2.21
N ASP A 268 16.32 -25.41 2.33
CA ASP A 268 17.71 -25.80 2.68
C ASP A 268 18.74 -25.36 1.64
N ASP A 269 18.37 -25.33 0.35
CA ASP A 269 19.26 -24.98 -0.77
C ASP A 269 19.16 -23.49 -1.16
N TYR A 270 18.65 -22.63 -0.25
CA TYR A 270 18.58 -21.20 -0.51
C TYR A 270 19.95 -20.57 -0.75
N TYR A 271 20.09 -19.79 -1.82
CA TYR A 271 21.35 -19.21 -2.28
C TYR A 271 21.89 -18.06 -1.40
N GLY A 272 21.03 -17.46 -0.56
CA GLY A 272 21.36 -16.36 0.34
C GLY A 272 21.65 -16.82 1.76
N GLU A 273 21.31 -15.97 2.75
CA GLU A 273 21.40 -16.32 4.17
C GLU A 273 20.26 -17.30 4.52
N SER A 274 20.64 -18.52 4.90
CA SER A 274 19.66 -19.56 5.26
C SER A 274 18.79 -19.13 6.43
N PRO A 275 17.50 -19.51 6.44
CA PRO A 275 16.62 -19.26 7.57
C PRO A 275 17.16 -19.78 8.90
N ASN A 276 17.00 -18.98 9.96
CA ASN A 276 17.35 -19.37 11.33
C ASN A 276 16.18 -20.07 12.07
N VAL A 277 15.01 -20.15 11.43
CA VAL A 277 13.80 -20.84 11.91
C VAL A 277 13.44 -21.96 10.94
N ASP A 278 12.74 -23.00 11.43
CA ASP A 278 12.35 -24.15 10.62
C ASP A 278 11.23 -23.78 9.61
N GLY A 279 10.43 -22.77 9.95
CA GLY A 279 9.36 -22.26 9.11
C GLY A 279 8.70 -21.02 9.69
N VAL A 280 7.71 -20.47 8.98
CA VAL A 280 6.86 -19.38 9.46
C VAL A 280 5.41 -19.80 9.34
N HIS A 281 4.70 -19.76 10.47
CA HIS A 281 3.27 -20.00 10.56
C HIS A 281 2.52 -18.68 10.68
N PHE A 282 1.70 -18.36 9.69
CA PHE A 282 0.84 -17.18 9.65
C PHE A 282 -0.58 -17.59 10.06
N ALA A 283 -0.96 -17.31 11.30
CA ALA A 283 -2.33 -17.54 11.76
C ALA A 283 -3.23 -16.38 11.30
N VAL A 284 -4.31 -16.67 10.57
CA VAL A 284 -5.27 -15.65 10.10
C VAL A 284 -6.32 -15.42 11.17
N ILE A 285 -6.34 -14.22 11.77
CA ILE A 285 -7.28 -13.87 12.83
C ILE A 285 -7.79 -12.45 12.61
N GLU A 286 -8.92 -12.31 11.91
CA GLU A 286 -9.52 -11.02 11.56
C GLU A 286 -10.24 -10.35 12.73
N ASN A 287 -10.80 -11.15 13.67
CA ASN A 287 -11.51 -10.60 14.82
C ASN A 287 -10.55 -10.05 15.87
N ASP A 288 -10.62 -8.76 16.16
CA ASP A 288 -9.79 -8.03 17.12
C ASP A 288 -9.69 -8.71 18.50
N SER A 289 -10.83 -9.17 19.05
CA SER A 289 -10.86 -9.80 20.36
C SER A 289 -10.19 -11.18 20.35
N ALA A 290 -10.37 -11.94 19.27
CA ALA A 290 -9.72 -13.24 19.07
C ALA A 290 -8.21 -13.04 18.86
N ASN A 291 -7.79 -12.10 18.01
CA ASN A 291 -6.39 -11.72 17.79
C ASN A 291 -5.71 -11.36 19.12
N TYR A 292 -6.31 -10.43 19.89
CA TYR A 292 -5.79 -10.05 21.19
C TYR A 292 -5.68 -11.23 22.16
N ASN A 293 -6.69 -12.11 22.21
CA ASN A 293 -6.64 -13.28 23.08
C ASN A 293 -5.56 -14.27 22.64
N TYR A 294 -5.38 -14.47 21.34
CA TYR A 294 -4.38 -15.36 20.77
C TYR A 294 -2.95 -14.89 21.17
N ALA A 295 -2.66 -13.60 20.97
CA ALA A 295 -1.41 -13.01 21.40
C ALA A 295 -1.21 -13.10 22.93
N MET A 296 -2.24 -12.78 23.73
CA MET A 296 -2.16 -12.84 25.20
C MET A 296 -2.00 -14.26 25.77
N ASN A 297 -2.38 -15.28 25.02
CA ASN A 297 -2.14 -16.68 25.38
C ASN A 297 -0.74 -17.16 24.91
N ARG A 298 0.09 -16.26 24.37
CA ARG A 298 1.42 -16.55 23.81
C ARG A 298 1.38 -17.53 22.63
N ASN A 299 0.28 -17.53 21.86
CA ASN A 299 0.15 -18.35 20.66
C ASN A 299 0.82 -17.70 19.43
N ALA A 300 1.11 -16.40 19.48
CA ALA A 300 1.93 -15.71 18.50
C ALA A 300 3.27 -15.29 19.14
N ASP A 301 4.32 -15.25 18.35
CA ASP A 301 5.64 -14.74 18.69
C ASP A 301 5.74 -13.25 18.29
N ILE A 302 5.20 -12.92 17.10
CA ILE A 302 5.05 -11.55 16.57
C ILE A 302 3.55 -11.29 16.36
N PHE A 303 3.06 -10.13 16.81
CA PHE A 303 1.65 -9.77 16.74
C PHE A 303 1.44 -8.26 16.68
N GLU A 304 0.24 -7.86 16.27
CA GLU A 304 -0.27 -6.51 16.33
C GLU A 304 -1.30 -6.41 17.45
N LEU A 305 -1.45 -5.22 18.06
CA LEU A 305 -2.49 -4.97 19.05
C LEU A 305 -3.65 -4.21 18.40
N PRO A 306 -4.88 -4.72 18.49
CA PRO A 306 -6.04 -3.96 18.01
C PRO A 306 -6.20 -2.64 18.76
N THR A 307 -6.65 -1.60 18.07
CA THR A 307 -6.76 -0.24 18.62
C THR A 307 -7.64 -0.17 19.88
N ALA A 308 -8.67 -1.00 19.99
CA ALA A 308 -9.53 -1.05 21.17
C ALA A 308 -8.77 -1.47 22.44
N GLN A 309 -7.78 -2.37 22.32
CA GLN A 309 -6.97 -2.90 23.41
C GLN A 309 -5.63 -2.17 23.61
N TYR A 310 -5.30 -1.26 22.70
CA TYR A 310 -4.08 -0.47 22.76
C TYR A 310 -4.20 0.68 23.77
N ASP A 311 -3.14 0.86 24.55
CA ASP A 311 -2.98 1.95 25.52
C ASP A 311 -1.65 2.68 25.25
N PRO A 312 -1.65 3.89 24.69
CA PRO A 312 -0.43 4.62 24.39
C PRO A 312 0.43 4.90 25.64
N GLY A 313 -0.18 4.93 26.83
CA GLY A 313 0.56 5.10 28.09
C GLY A 313 1.46 3.92 28.47
N LYS A 314 1.37 2.79 27.75
CA LYS A 314 2.22 1.61 27.95
C LYS A 314 3.41 1.54 27.02
N VAL A 315 3.48 2.38 26.00
CA VAL A 315 4.63 2.48 25.10
C VAL A 315 5.77 3.20 25.82
N SER A 316 6.96 2.61 25.79
CA SER A 316 8.20 3.20 26.27
C SER A 316 9.23 3.14 25.15
N VAL A 317 9.35 4.23 24.39
CA VAL A 317 10.36 4.35 23.33
C VAL A 317 11.72 4.58 24.01
N GLU A 318 12.71 3.77 23.66
CA GLU A 318 14.08 3.83 24.17
C GLU A 318 15.01 4.53 23.19
N GLU A 319 14.77 4.33 21.87
CA GLU A 319 15.52 4.98 20.80
C GLU A 319 14.66 5.16 19.54
N GLU A 320 15.04 6.12 18.72
CA GLU A 320 14.61 6.25 17.33
C GLU A 320 15.85 6.05 16.47
N ASP A 321 15.81 5.08 15.55
CA ASP A 321 16.95 4.75 14.72
C ASP A 321 16.99 5.58 13.41
N ASP A 322 18.04 5.36 12.62
CA ASP A 322 18.27 6.08 11.35
C ASP A 322 17.16 5.84 10.29
N GLN A 323 16.31 4.83 10.49
CA GLN A 323 15.16 4.51 9.64
C GLN A 323 13.85 5.13 10.17
N GLY A 324 13.91 5.90 11.27
CA GLY A 324 12.74 6.48 11.91
C GLY A 324 11.91 5.47 12.71
N ARG A 325 12.45 4.28 12.99
CA ARG A 325 11.77 3.29 13.83
C ARG A 325 11.91 3.69 15.29
N GLN A 326 10.79 3.82 15.96
CA GLN A 326 10.72 3.93 17.41
C GLN A 326 10.87 2.53 18.00
N ILE A 327 11.98 2.26 18.64
CA ILE A 327 12.29 0.96 19.27
C ILE A 327 12.14 1.09 20.78
N GLY A 328 11.53 0.08 21.41
CA GLY A 328 11.33 0.10 22.85
C GLY A 328 10.50 -1.07 23.35
N THR A 329 9.65 -0.80 24.33
CA THR A 329 8.82 -1.81 24.98
C THR A 329 7.38 -1.35 25.14
N TYR A 330 6.46 -2.33 25.19
CA TYR A 330 5.07 -2.15 25.58
C TYR A 330 4.79 -2.99 26.84
N GLY A 331 4.63 -2.33 27.95
CA GLY A 331 4.46 -3.03 29.21
C GLY A 331 3.13 -2.67 29.85
N GLU A 332 2.65 -3.30 30.81
CA GLU A 332 2.47 -4.70 31.10
C GLU A 332 1.27 -5.23 30.34
N LEU A 333 1.43 -6.27 29.55
CA LEU A 333 0.34 -6.95 28.82
C LEU A 333 -0.63 -7.61 29.83
N ARG A 334 -1.83 -7.98 29.39
CA ARG A 334 -2.81 -8.69 30.23
C ARG A 334 -2.28 -9.99 30.84
N ASN A 335 -1.36 -10.66 30.15
CA ASN A 335 -0.71 -11.89 30.62
C ASN A 335 0.50 -11.64 31.54
N GLY A 336 0.78 -10.39 31.90
CA GLY A 336 1.88 -10.00 32.79
C GLY A 336 3.24 -9.85 32.10
N ALA A 337 3.34 -10.09 30.79
CA ALA A 337 4.57 -9.89 30.03
C ALA A 337 4.75 -8.43 29.62
N THR A 338 5.99 -8.02 29.40
CA THR A 338 6.35 -6.84 28.62
C THR A 338 6.71 -7.33 27.23
N ALA A 339 6.16 -6.74 26.19
CA ALA A 339 6.54 -7.04 24.82
C ALA A 339 7.59 -6.04 24.32
N ASN A 340 8.47 -6.47 23.42
CA ASN A 340 9.22 -5.55 22.60
C ASN A 340 8.27 -4.81 21.67
N TYR A 341 8.63 -3.60 21.29
CA TYR A 341 7.83 -2.68 20.50
C TYR A 341 8.66 -2.04 19.39
N SER A 342 8.09 -1.97 18.22
CA SER A 342 8.55 -1.07 17.18
C SER A 342 7.35 -0.35 16.54
N GLY A 343 7.50 0.96 16.32
CA GLY A 343 6.59 1.79 15.54
C GLY A 343 7.35 2.54 14.48
N VAL A 344 6.89 2.49 13.22
CA VAL A 344 7.49 3.21 12.10
C VAL A 344 6.42 3.84 11.22
N SER A 345 6.65 5.07 10.77
CA SER A 345 5.76 5.72 9.81
C SER A 345 5.84 5.01 8.46
N ASN A 346 4.71 4.50 7.98
CA ASN A 346 4.61 3.94 6.64
C ASN A 346 4.84 5.01 5.59
N ILE A 347 5.38 4.60 4.42
CA ILE A 347 5.41 5.45 3.23
C ILE A 347 4.01 5.44 2.62
N GLY A 348 3.11 6.18 3.26
CA GLY A 348 1.71 6.28 2.89
C GLY A 348 1.10 7.59 3.42
N VAL A 349 0.02 8.04 2.80
CA VAL A 349 -0.75 9.21 3.21
C VAL A 349 -2.24 8.92 3.13
N PHE A 350 -2.96 9.29 4.17
CA PHE A 350 -4.42 9.24 4.23
C PHE A 350 -4.97 10.65 4.16
N TYR A 351 -5.97 10.86 3.30
CA TYR A 351 -6.40 12.19 2.90
C TYR A 351 -7.90 12.30 2.67
N LEU A 352 -8.37 13.53 2.64
CA LEU A 352 -9.68 13.91 2.11
C LEU A 352 -9.49 14.53 0.73
N GLY A 353 -10.07 13.93 -0.31
CA GLY A 353 -10.10 14.48 -1.66
C GLY A 353 -11.35 15.31 -1.92
N PHE A 354 -11.24 16.34 -2.76
CA PHE A 354 -12.33 17.21 -3.13
C PHE A 354 -12.54 17.25 -4.65
N ASN A 355 -13.72 16.90 -5.11
CA ASN A 355 -14.09 17.12 -6.50
C ASN A 355 -14.29 18.62 -6.77
N MET A 356 -13.34 19.21 -7.48
CA MET A 356 -13.33 20.65 -7.73
C MET A 356 -14.43 21.13 -8.69
N ALA A 357 -15.06 20.21 -9.43
CA ALA A 357 -16.22 20.54 -10.24
C ALA A 357 -17.46 20.85 -9.39
N SER A 358 -17.53 20.31 -8.17
CA SER A 358 -18.69 20.43 -7.27
C SER A 358 -18.40 21.21 -5.98
N VAL A 359 -17.16 21.13 -5.42
CA VAL A 359 -16.81 21.78 -4.15
C VAL A 359 -16.00 23.06 -4.36
N PRO A 360 -16.57 24.25 -4.09
CA PRO A 360 -15.90 25.54 -4.30
C PRO A 360 -14.64 25.72 -3.42
N LYS A 361 -13.62 26.43 -3.94
CA LYS A 361 -12.36 26.71 -3.22
C LYS A 361 -12.56 27.25 -1.79
N PRO A 362 -13.45 28.25 -1.51
CA PRO A 362 -13.65 28.72 -0.15
C PRO A 362 -14.14 27.65 0.81
N VAL A 363 -14.95 26.68 0.33
CA VAL A 363 -15.44 25.56 1.13
C VAL A 363 -14.29 24.61 1.46
N ARG A 364 -13.46 24.25 0.49
CA ARG A 364 -12.27 23.41 0.68
C ARG A 364 -11.30 24.02 1.68
N GLN A 365 -11.00 25.33 1.52
CA GLN A 365 -10.16 26.08 2.46
C GLN A 365 -10.77 26.11 3.88
N ALA A 366 -12.07 26.30 3.99
CA ALA A 366 -12.76 26.30 5.30
C ALA A 366 -12.67 24.92 5.98
N VAL A 367 -12.75 23.81 5.20
CA VAL A 367 -12.53 22.45 5.71
C VAL A 367 -11.09 22.30 6.19
N ALA A 368 -10.10 22.77 5.42
CA ALA A 368 -8.67 22.72 5.81
C ALA A 368 -8.40 23.52 7.09
N TYR A 369 -8.96 24.72 7.24
CA TYR A 369 -8.86 25.50 8.49
C TYR A 369 -9.58 24.86 9.69
N ALA A 370 -10.63 24.07 9.45
CA ALA A 370 -11.34 23.37 10.52
C ALA A 370 -10.62 22.09 10.96
N MET A 371 -9.89 21.43 10.05
CA MET A 371 -9.15 20.23 10.34
C MET A 371 -8.01 20.49 11.35
N ASN A 372 -7.87 19.59 12.32
CA ASN A 372 -6.70 19.51 13.18
C ASN A 372 -6.18 18.08 13.12
N GLN A 373 -5.14 17.87 12.32
CA GLN A 373 -4.53 16.56 12.09
C GLN A 373 -4.01 15.94 13.39
N HIS A 374 -3.40 16.76 14.24
CA HIS A 374 -2.90 16.28 15.55
C HIS A 374 -4.03 15.75 16.44
N THR A 375 -5.18 16.46 16.50
CA THR A 375 -6.35 15.98 17.25
C THR A 375 -6.87 14.64 16.72
N VAL A 376 -6.89 14.46 15.39
CA VAL A 376 -7.29 13.19 14.77
C VAL A 376 -6.34 12.07 15.20
N VAL A 377 -5.04 12.29 15.08
CA VAL A 377 -4.03 11.30 15.48
C VAL A 377 -4.11 10.98 16.99
N GLU A 378 -4.24 11.99 17.86
CA GLU A 378 -4.29 11.76 19.30
C GLU A 378 -5.58 11.07 19.77
N GLN A 379 -6.74 11.54 19.29
CA GLN A 379 -8.04 11.13 19.84
C GLN A 379 -8.61 9.90 19.12
N VAL A 380 -8.48 9.84 17.79
CA VAL A 380 -9.04 8.76 16.98
C VAL A 380 -8.06 7.59 16.89
N PHE A 381 -6.81 7.88 16.49
CA PHE A 381 -5.78 6.85 16.33
C PHE A 381 -5.06 6.46 17.61
N LYS A 382 -5.33 7.13 18.75
CA LYS A 382 -4.60 6.88 20.00
C LYS A 382 -3.07 6.97 19.85
N GLN A 383 -2.59 7.92 19.07
CA GLN A 383 -1.17 8.16 18.76
C GLN A 383 -0.53 7.08 17.85
N ARG A 384 -1.31 6.29 17.12
CA ARG A 384 -0.84 5.28 16.15
C ARG A 384 -0.71 5.85 14.74
N GLY A 385 -0.23 7.07 14.62
CA GLY A 385 -0.03 7.79 13.35
C GLY A 385 0.72 9.08 13.58
N GLU A 386 1.12 9.71 12.49
CA GLU A 386 1.70 11.06 12.50
C GLU A 386 0.77 12.03 11.74
N PRO A 387 0.59 13.28 12.22
CA PRO A 387 -0.16 14.29 11.48
C PRO A 387 0.44 14.54 10.10
N ALA A 388 -0.37 14.55 9.05
CA ALA A 388 0.09 14.82 7.69
C ALA A 388 -0.27 16.24 7.25
N TYR A 389 0.74 16.99 6.80
CA TYR A 389 0.62 18.37 6.29
C TYR A 389 1.03 18.51 4.83
N ASN A 390 1.89 17.63 4.33
CA ASN A 390 2.20 17.46 2.92
C ASN A 390 1.61 16.13 2.43
N PHE A 391 1.39 16.04 1.13
CA PHE A 391 0.88 14.82 0.50
C PHE A 391 1.97 13.75 0.38
N THR A 392 3.21 14.19 0.17
CA THR A 392 4.40 13.34 0.17
C THR A 392 4.76 12.92 1.59
N PRO A 393 4.92 11.60 1.89
CA PRO A 393 5.34 11.13 3.20
C PRO A 393 6.71 11.64 3.65
N LYS A 394 6.85 11.82 4.96
CA LYS A 394 8.00 12.44 5.62
C LYS A 394 9.34 11.77 5.31
N SER A 395 9.37 10.43 5.21
CA SER A 395 10.60 9.65 4.99
C SER A 395 11.18 9.81 3.58
N ILE A 396 10.35 10.18 2.60
CA ILE A 396 10.75 10.40 1.20
C ILE A 396 10.62 11.85 0.77
N PHE A 397 10.33 12.75 1.69
CA PHE A 397 10.13 14.18 1.39
C PHE A 397 11.43 14.83 0.92
N PRO A 398 11.40 15.74 -0.09
CA PRO A 398 12.57 16.47 -0.54
C PRO A 398 13.29 17.20 0.60
N GLY A 399 14.56 16.89 0.81
CA GLY A 399 15.35 17.42 1.94
C GLY A 399 15.14 16.67 3.26
N GLY A 400 14.39 15.56 3.25
CA GLY A 400 14.22 14.65 4.37
C GLY A 400 13.22 15.11 5.44
N ALA A 401 13.09 14.31 6.49
CA ALA A 401 12.12 14.50 7.57
C ALA A 401 12.23 15.85 8.27
N GLN A 402 13.45 16.39 8.43
CA GLN A 402 13.64 17.72 9.03
C GLN A 402 13.00 18.81 8.18
N ASN A 403 13.21 18.78 6.86
CA ASN A 403 12.60 19.77 5.95
C ASN A 403 11.07 19.66 5.93
N TYR A 404 10.55 18.43 5.98
CA TYR A 404 9.10 18.19 6.13
C TYR A 404 8.54 18.88 7.38
N ASN A 405 9.18 18.66 8.54
CA ASN A 405 8.72 19.23 9.81
C ASN A 405 8.84 20.76 9.83
N ASP A 406 9.99 21.31 9.40
CA ASP A 406 10.23 22.76 9.36
C ASP A 406 9.20 23.46 8.45
N ARG A 407 8.87 22.84 7.32
CA ARG A 407 7.89 23.34 6.38
C ARG A 407 6.46 23.26 6.95
N ALA A 408 6.08 22.13 7.55
CA ALA A 408 4.77 21.94 8.19
C ALA A 408 4.54 22.99 9.29
N GLU A 409 5.53 23.19 10.16
CA GLU A 409 5.44 24.14 11.28
C GLU A 409 5.38 25.61 10.84
N ASN A 410 6.18 25.99 9.80
CA ASN A 410 6.38 27.39 9.48
C ASN A 410 5.62 27.89 8.25
N GLU A 411 5.19 26.99 7.35
CA GLU A 411 4.63 27.36 6.04
C GLU A 411 3.21 26.84 5.81
N TYR A 412 2.73 25.81 6.54
CA TYR A 412 1.38 25.26 6.35
C TYR A 412 0.31 26.34 6.59
N PRO A 413 -0.55 26.63 5.60
CA PRO A 413 -1.38 27.84 5.65
C PRO A 413 -2.63 27.70 6.51
N TYR A 414 -3.04 26.48 6.89
CA TYR A 414 -4.36 26.22 7.49
C TYR A 414 -4.34 25.95 9.00
N GLY A 415 -3.17 26.05 9.65
CA GLY A 415 -3.00 25.86 11.08
C GLY A 415 -2.23 24.57 11.39
N TYR A 416 -1.02 24.74 11.89
CA TYR A 416 -0.21 23.63 12.39
C TYR A 416 -0.71 23.27 13.81
N ASP A 417 -1.13 22.02 14.01
CA ASP A 417 -1.69 21.49 15.26
C ASP A 417 -2.85 22.30 15.86
N ASP A 418 -3.60 23.05 15.04
CA ASP A 418 -4.67 23.95 15.51
C ASP A 418 -5.85 24.02 14.52
N SER A 419 -7.06 24.02 15.04
CA SER A 419 -8.27 24.30 14.28
C SER A 419 -8.53 25.81 14.23
N GLN A 420 -8.44 26.40 13.07
CA GLN A 420 -8.62 27.85 12.86
C GLN A 420 -10.05 28.20 12.43
N LEU A 421 -11.06 27.86 13.23
CA LEU A 421 -12.49 28.07 12.91
C LEU A 421 -12.85 29.56 12.65
N GLY A 422 -12.09 30.50 13.22
CA GLY A 422 -12.23 31.93 12.94
C GLY A 422 -11.87 32.28 11.49
N GLN A 423 -10.78 31.72 10.98
CA GLN A 423 -10.36 31.89 9.59
C GLN A 423 -11.30 31.16 8.64
N ALA A 424 -11.67 29.91 8.96
CA ALA A 424 -12.68 29.17 8.20
C ALA A 424 -13.95 29.99 8.00
N ARG A 425 -14.46 30.61 9.07
CA ARG A 425 -15.65 31.46 9.00
C ARG A 425 -15.42 32.70 8.12
N SER A 426 -14.26 33.37 8.26
CA SER A 426 -13.94 34.56 7.47
C SER A 426 -13.91 34.26 5.97
N VAL A 427 -13.28 33.16 5.56
CA VAL A 427 -13.25 32.72 4.15
C VAL A 427 -14.66 32.46 3.61
N MET A 428 -15.51 31.81 4.40
CA MET A 428 -16.90 31.53 4.01
C MET A 428 -17.72 32.83 3.90
N GLU A 429 -17.56 33.76 4.85
CA GLU A 429 -18.26 35.07 4.83
C GLU A 429 -17.82 35.95 3.64
N GLU A 430 -16.52 35.97 3.30
CA GLU A 430 -15.98 36.67 2.13
C GLU A 430 -16.53 36.08 0.82
N ALA A 431 -16.79 34.78 0.78
CA ALA A 431 -17.43 34.10 -0.34
C ALA A 431 -18.95 34.26 -0.39
N GLY A 432 -19.56 34.92 0.61
CA GLY A 432 -21.00 35.23 0.67
C GLY A 432 -21.85 34.20 1.41
N TYR A 433 -21.22 33.22 2.05
CA TYR A 433 -21.94 32.26 2.92
C TYR A 433 -22.19 32.83 4.31
N GLY A 434 -23.20 32.34 5.00
CA GLY A 434 -23.63 32.81 6.33
C GLY A 434 -24.79 32.01 6.86
N GLU A 435 -25.34 32.39 8.01
CA GLU A 435 -26.45 31.69 8.68
C GLU A 435 -27.66 31.40 7.78
N ASN A 436 -27.96 32.29 6.81
CA ASN A 436 -29.09 32.16 5.90
C ASN A 436 -28.69 31.64 4.50
N GLU A 437 -27.39 31.51 4.24
CA GLU A 437 -26.78 31.08 2.97
C GLU A 437 -25.71 30.02 3.27
N ARG A 438 -26.12 28.91 3.87
CA ARG A 438 -25.25 27.78 4.19
C ARG A 438 -25.02 26.93 2.96
N VAL A 439 -23.90 26.23 2.92
CA VAL A 439 -23.60 25.24 1.88
C VAL A 439 -23.70 23.83 2.47
N ALA A 440 -24.33 22.92 1.75
CA ALA A 440 -24.30 21.49 2.05
C ALA A 440 -23.29 20.82 1.15
N ILE A 441 -22.49 19.93 1.72
CA ILE A 441 -21.54 19.04 1.00
C ILE A 441 -21.67 17.62 1.53
N GLU A 442 -21.50 16.63 0.65
CA GLU A 442 -21.46 15.23 1.00
C GLU A 442 -20.01 14.77 1.18
N LEU A 443 -19.71 14.14 2.33
CA LEU A 443 -18.48 13.37 2.53
C LEU A 443 -18.81 11.88 2.43
N THR A 444 -18.28 11.22 1.41
CA THR A 444 -18.33 9.76 1.30
C THR A 444 -17.06 9.17 1.90
N ILE A 445 -17.19 8.34 2.93
CA ILE A 445 -16.10 7.58 3.54
C ILE A 445 -16.28 6.09 3.23
N TYR A 446 -15.17 5.35 3.09
CA TYR A 446 -15.28 3.88 3.12
C TYR A 446 -15.54 3.39 4.55
N GLU A 447 -15.98 2.15 4.68
CA GLU A 447 -16.28 1.52 5.97
C GLU A 447 -15.03 1.45 6.84
N SER A 448 -14.95 2.36 7.81
CA SER A 448 -13.82 2.52 8.73
C SER A 448 -14.26 3.29 9.98
N GLY A 449 -13.99 2.72 11.15
CA GLY A 449 -14.27 3.36 12.43
C GLY A 449 -13.53 4.69 12.59
N VAL A 450 -12.29 4.75 12.11
CA VAL A 450 -11.43 5.95 12.12
C VAL A 450 -12.03 7.07 11.30
N TRP A 451 -12.42 6.78 10.05
CA TRP A 451 -13.04 7.79 9.19
C TRP A 451 -14.40 8.24 9.69
N SER A 452 -15.18 7.35 10.30
CA SER A 452 -16.48 7.67 10.89
C SER A 452 -16.33 8.66 12.06
N GLU A 453 -15.34 8.46 12.92
CA GLU A 453 -15.05 9.34 14.06
C GLU A 453 -14.46 10.68 13.59
N THR A 454 -13.49 10.65 12.66
CA THR A 454 -12.92 11.86 12.03
C THR A 454 -13.98 12.71 11.36
N ALA A 455 -14.86 12.10 10.57
CA ALA A 455 -15.98 12.78 9.90
C ALA A 455 -16.97 13.40 10.92
N SER A 456 -17.19 12.75 12.05
CA SER A 456 -18.07 13.27 13.11
C SER A 456 -17.47 14.51 13.77
N ILE A 457 -16.17 14.48 14.08
CA ILE A 457 -15.44 15.64 14.63
C ILE A 457 -15.51 16.81 13.63
N LEU A 458 -15.19 16.54 12.37
CA LEU A 458 -15.17 17.56 11.32
C LEU A 458 -16.56 18.16 11.08
N ARG A 459 -17.63 17.34 11.03
CA ARG A 459 -19.01 17.80 10.88
C ARG A 459 -19.41 18.79 11.98
N ASP A 460 -19.07 18.49 13.24
CA ASP A 460 -19.42 19.35 14.38
C ASP A 460 -18.69 20.70 14.31
N GLN A 461 -17.44 20.72 13.83
CA GLN A 461 -16.66 21.95 13.61
C GLN A 461 -17.23 22.77 12.45
N LEU A 462 -17.52 22.13 11.31
CA LEU A 462 -17.99 22.77 10.09
C LEU A 462 -19.38 23.40 10.24
N GLN A 463 -20.23 22.86 11.12
CA GLN A 463 -21.53 23.48 11.43
C GLN A 463 -21.37 24.92 11.91
N SER A 464 -20.30 25.25 12.63
CA SER A 464 -20.02 26.59 13.16
C SER A 464 -19.54 27.57 12.08
N VAL A 465 -19.15 27.10 10.89
CA VAL A 465 -18.58 27.86 9.77
C VAL A 465 -19.45 27.83 8.52
N TYR A 466 -20.77 27.62 8.68
CA TYR A 466 -21.80 27.67 7.63
C TYR A 466 -21.73 26.52 6.60
N ILE A 467 -21.10 25.39 6.95
CA ILE A 467 -21.08 24.18 6.15
C ILE A 467 -21.92 23.11 6.85
N ASP A 468 -22.88 22.54 6.13
CA ASP A 468 -23.67 21.39 6.56
C ASP A 468 -23.06 20.13 5.90
N LEU A 469 -22.27 19.37 6.67
CA LEU A 469 -21.60 18.16 6.19
C LEU A 469 -22.55 16.96 6.35
N GLU A 470 -22.91 16.35 5.22
CA GLU A 470 -23.59 15.05 5.17
C GLU A 470 -22.54 13.94 5.04
N VAL A 471 -22.57 12.95 5.95
CA VAL A 471 -21.59 11.85 5.96
C VAL A 471 -22.29 10.58 5.48
N ASN A 472 -21.78 10.01 4.39
CA ASN A 472 -22.21 8.75 3.83
C ASN A 472 -21.09 7.70 3.93
N GLN A 473 -21.45 6.50 4.32
CA GLN A 473 -20.56 5.35 4.31
C GLN A 473 -20.85 4.47 3.08
N ALA A 474 -19.81 3.98 2.43
CA ALA A 474 -19.92 3.09 1.29
C ALA A 474 -18.88 1.97 1.38
N PRO A 475 -19.18 0.77 0.87
CA PRO A 475 -18.16 -0.23 0.62
C PRO A 475 -17.05 0.34 -0.26
N PHE A 476 -15.81 -0.07 -0.02
CA PHE A 476 -14.64 0.51 -0.66
C PHE A 476 -14.74 0.54 -2.20
N ASN A 477 -15.11 -0.61 -2.82
CA ASN A 477 -15.26 -0.69 -4.27
C ASN A 477 -16.35 0.25 -4.81
N THR A 478 -17.44 0.44 -4.06
CA THR A 478 -18.51 1.37 -4.43
C THR A 478 -18.03 2.82 -4.38
N LEU A 479 -17.21 3.19 -3.38
CA LEU A 479 -16.60 4.51 -3.32
C LEU A 479 -15.72 4.76 -4.54
N LEU A 480 -14.85 3.79 -4.91
CA LEU A 480 -13.99 3.90 -6.09
C LEU A 480 -14.79 4.03 -7.40
N GLU A 481 -15.87 3.25 -7.56
CA GLU A 481 -16.76 3.33 -8.74
C GLU A 481 -17.41 4.70 -8.83
N ARG A 482 -17.99 5.22 -7.73
CA ARG A 482 -18.55 6.58 -7.66
C ARG A 482 -17.51 7.65 -7.97
N GLY A 483 -16.28 7.46 -7.50
CA GLY A 483 -15.16 8.36 -7.79
C GLY A 483 -14.85 8.45 -9.28
N ARG A 484 -14.68 7.29 -9.94
CA ARG A 484 -14.43 7.22 -11.39
C ARG A 484 -15.55 7.88 -12.20
N ASN A 485 -16.79 7.75 -11.75
CA ASN A 485 -17.96 8.36 -12.39
C ASN A 485 -18.14 9.86 -12.08
N GLY A 486 -17.24 10.46 -11.25
CA GLY A 486 -17.34 11.87 -10.85
C GLY A 486 -18.51 12.18 -9.91
N GLU A 487 -19.04 11.17 -9.22
CA GLU A 487 -20.22 11.28 -8.35
C GLU A 487 -19.91 11.65 -6.90
N LEU A 488 -18.64 11.79 -6.54
CA LEU A 488 -18.20 12.21 -5.22
C LEU A 488 -18.02 13.72 -5.15
N GLU A 489 -18.35 14.33 -4.01
CA GLU A 489 -18.03 15.72 -3.70
C GLU A 489 -16.77 15.80 -2.84
N MET A 490 -16.79 15.22 -1.64
CA MET A 490 -15.66 15.05 -0.74
C MET A 490 -15.56 13.57 -0.36
N TYR A 491 -14.35 13.02 -0.25
CA TYR A 491 -14.19 11.61 0.02
C TYR A 491 -12.90 11.32 0.80
N SER A 492 -12.87 10.20 1.53
CA SER A 492 -11.67 9.71 2.21
C SER A 492 -11.02 8.60 1.40
N LEU A 493 -9.71 8.68 1.22
CA LEU A 493 -8.88 7.60 0.68
C LEU A 493 -7.48 7.63 1.30
N GLY A 494 -6.65 6.68 0.92
CA GLY A 494 -5.23 6.62 1.24
C GLY A 494 -4.42 6.21 0.01
N TRP A 495 -3.14 6.46 0.05
CA TRP A 495 -2.16 5.97 -0.91
C TRP A 495 -0.94 5.44 -0.18
N VAL A 496 -0.49 4.25 -0.53
CA VAL A 496 0.71 3.60 -0.01
C VAL A 496 1.68 3.41 -1.17
N ALA A 497 2.96 3.60 -0.93
CA ALA A 497 3.97 3.59 -1.97
C ALA A 497 4.05 2.27 -2.74
N ASP A 498 3.93 2.35 -4.07
CA ASP A 498 4.38 1.30 -4.98
C ASP A 498 5.91 1.30 -5.05
N TRP A 499 6.50 2.50 -5.13
CA TRP A 499 7.93 2.77 -4.97
C TRP A 499 8.16 4.01 -4.11
N PRO A 500 9.28 4.11 -3.36
CA PRO A 500 9.49 5.13 -2.34
C PRO A 500 10.01 6.46 -2.92
N ALA A 501 9.24 7.07 -3.81
CA ALA A 501 9.57 8.38 -4.38
C ALA A 501 8.36 9.33 -4.37
N PRO A 502 8.56 10.66 -4.26
CA PRO A 502 7.48 11.64 -4.21
C PRO A 502 6.56 11.63 -5.42
N ASP A 503 7.06 11.31 -6.62
CA ASP A 503 6.27 11.22 -7.84
C ASP A 503 5.20 10.10 -7.77
N ASN A 504 5.44 9.01 -7.03
CA ASN A 504 4.43 7.99 -6.77
C ASN A 504 3.18 8.54 -6.07
N PHE A 505 3.35 9.57 -5.26
CA PHE A 505 2.26 10.26 -4.56
C PHE A 505 1.70 11.41 -5.38
N LEU A 506 2.57 12.29 -5.87
CA LEU A 506 2.18 13.53 -6.53
C LEU A 506 1.56 13.32 -7.92
N GLN A 507 1.71 12.15 -8.54
CA GLN A 507 0.95 11.80 -9.75
C GLN A 507 -0.57 11.91 -9.54
N LEU A 508 -1.08 11.64 -8.32
CA LEU A 508 -2.49 11.76 -7.99
C LEU A 508 -2.99 13.22 -8.06
N LEU A 509 -2.06 14.16 -8.04
CA LEU A 509 -2.28 15.61 -8.12
C LEU A 509 -1.90 16.20 -9.49
N ASN A 510 -1.61 15.36 -10.50
CA ASN A 510 -1.33 15.83 -11.86
C ASN A 510 -2.63 16.27 -12.56
N PRO A 511 -2.89 17.59 -12.74
CA PRO A 511 -4.19 18.09 -13.12
C PRO A 511 -4.81 17.44 -14.35
N PRO A 512 -4.13 17.30 -15.49
CA PRO A 512 -4.75 16.70 -16.69
C PRO A 512 -5.21 15.25 -16.50
N GLN A 513 -4.65 14.53 -15.53
CA GLN A 513 -4.98 13.12 -15.28
C GLN A 513 -6.06 12.91 -14.22
N THR A 514 -6.49 13.98 -13.55
CA THR A 514 -7.52 13.91 -12.51
C THR A 514 -8.94 14.12 -13.04
N ASP A 515 -9.11 14.26 -14.36
CA ASP A 515 -10.40 14.47 -15.02
C ASP A 515 -11.24 13.19 -14.96
N THR A 516 -12.34 13.22 -14.21
CA THR A 516 -13.25 12.08 -14.06
C THR A 516 -14.08 11.80 -15.33
N SER A 517 -13.91 12.57 -16.40
CA SER A 517 -14.43 12.22 -17.73
C SER A 517 -13.50 11.28 -18.50
N LEU A 518 -12.28 11.06 -18.02
CA LEU A 518 -11.39 10.05 -18.56
C LEU A 518 -11.88 8.65 -18.17
N ASP A 519 -11.61 7.66 -19.00
CA ASP A 519 -11.95 6.27 -18.69
C ASP A 519 -11.25 5.79 -17.40
N PHE A 520 -10.04 6.29 -17.14
CA PHE A 520 -9.22 5.94 -15.96
C PHE A 520 -8.57 7.21 -15.38
N PRO A 521 -9.30 8.00 -14.57
CA PRO A 521 -8.70 9.13 -13.88
C PRO A 521 -7.75 8.62 -12.79
N ILE A 522 -6.58 9.26 -12.65
CA ILE A 522 -5.59 8.89 -11.62
C ILE A 522 -6.09 9.19 -10.20
N SER A 523 -6.96 10.17 -10.07
CA SER A 523 -7.68 10.51 -8.84
C SER A 523 -9.00 11.19 -9.17
N TYR A 524 -9.86 11.44 -8.18
CA TYR A 524 -11.24 11.90 -8.40
C TYR A 524 -11.45 13.37 -8.06
N VAL A 525 -10.36 14.17 -8.06
CA VAL A 525 -10.42 15.58 -7.64
C VAL A 525 -10.87 16.53 -8.75
N ASN A 526 -10.88 16.11 -10.01
CA ASN A 526 -11.25 16.98 -11.13
C ASN A 526 -10.48 18.31 -11.12
N TRP A 527 -9.20 18.27 -10.77
CA TRP A 527 -8.33 19.43 -10.75
C TRP A 527 -7.79 19.67 -12.15
N GLN A 528 -8.30 20.67 -12.82
CA GLN A 528 -7.97 20.94 -14.22
C GLN A 528 -7.18 22.23 -14.34
N PRO A 529 -6.30 22.41 -15.35
CA PRO A 529 -5.52 23.63 -15.56
C PRO A 529 -6.39 24.89 -15.67
N GLU A 530 -7.64 24.74 -16.14
CA GLU A 530 -8.63 25.81 -16.24
C GLU A 530 -9.15 26.28 -14.88
N ASN A 531 -8.92 25.52 -13.80
CA ASN A 531 -9.37 25.91 -12.45
C ASN A 531 -8.58 27.09 -11.88
N GLY A 532 -7.38 27.41 -12.42
CA GLY A 532 -6.62 28.61 -12.05
C GLY A 532 -5.13 28.41 -11.99
N ASP A 533 -4.43 29.42 -11.44
CA ASP A 533 -2.97 29.51 -11.44
C ASP A 533 -2.30 28.33 -10.70
N ALA A 534 -2.90 27.86 -9.59
CA ALA A 534 -2.34 26.75 -8.83
C ALA A 534 -2.41 25.41 -9.60
N ALA A 535 -3.49 25.16 -10.33
CA ALA A 535 -3.61 23.98 -11.19
C ALA A 535 -2.60 24.01 -12.35
N GLN A 536 -2.40 25.19 -12.96
CA GLN A 536 -1.39 25.36 -14.01
C GLN A 536 0.03 25.17 -13.46
N GLN A 537 0.31 25.69 -12.26
CA GLN A 537 1.60 25.48 -11.59
C GLN A 537 1.84 23.98 -11.32
N ALA A 538 0.83 23.25 -10.86
CA ALA A 538 0.93 21.81 -10.62
C ALA A 538 1.19 21.03 -11.92
N GLU A 539 0.51 21.38 -13.03
CA GLU A 539 0.76 20.77 -14.35
C GLU A 539 2.18 21.03 -14.84
N GLU A 540 2.66 22.29 -14.76
CA GLU A 540 4.02 22.68 -15.16
C GLU A 540 5.07 21.97 -14.30
N ALA A 541 4.84 21.86 -12.99
CA ALA A 541 5.73 21.17 -12.07
C ALA A 541 5.77 19.66 -12.37
N TYR A 542 4.61 19.01 -12.59
CA TYR A 542 4.58 17.59 -12.97
C TYR A 542 5.26 17.35 -14.32
N GLN A 543 5.09 18.23 -15.29
CA GLN A 543 5.81 18.16 -16.56
C GLN A 543 7.33 18.27 -16.36
N SER A 544 7.79 19.14 -15.43
CA SER A 544 9.21 19.22 -15.07
C SER A 544 9.74 17.92 -14.47
N ILE A 545 8.94 17.20 -13.66
CA ILE A 545 9.28 15.87 -13.16
C ILE A 545 9.44 14.90 -14.34
N ALA A 546 8.46 14.86 -15.23
CA ALA A 546 8.44 13.97 -16.39
C ALA A 546 9.57 14.25 -17.41
N ASP A 547 10.00 15.50 -17.53
CA ASP A 547 11.10 15.91 -18.42
C ASP A 547 12.50 15.63 -17.83
N ASN A 548 12.58 15.30 -16.53
CA ASN A 548 13.83 15.00 -15.82
C ASN A 548 13.82 13.60 -15.19
N PRO A 549 13.61 12.53 -15.99
CA PRO A 549 13.39 11.17 -15.48
C PRO A 549 14.68 10.44 -15.10
N ALA A 550 15.86 10.99 -15.43
CA ALA A 550 17.14 10.33 -15.20
C ALA A 550 17.49 10.26 -13.69
N PRO A 551 18.12 9.18 -13.20
CA PRO A 551 18.55 9.02 -11.81
C PRO A 551 19.89 9.76 -11.54
N THR A 552 20.00 11.02 -11.98
CA THR A 552 21.18 11.86 -11.77
C THR A 552 20.94 12.92 -10.69
N GLU A 553 22.00 13.39 -10.03
CA GLU A 553 21.89 14.45 -9.00
C GLU A 553 21.23 15.71 -9.53
N ASP A 554 21.57 16.16 -10.75
CA ASP A 554 20.99 17.37 -11.36
C ASP A 554 19.50 17.19 -11.67
N ALA A 555 19.08 16.02 -12.23
CA ALA A 555 17.69 15.71 -12.48
C ALA A 555 16.91 15.55 -11.17
N GLN A 556 17.50 14.89 -10.15
CA GLN A 556 16.88 14.77 -8.82
C GLN A 556 16.68 16.15 -8.17
N ALA A 557 17.66 17.06 -8.27
CA ALA A 557 17.50 18.42 -7.75
C ALA A 557 16.33 19.15 -8.43
N THR A 558 16.21 19.02 -9.76
CA THR A 558 15.09 19.61 -10.52
C THR A 558 13.75 18.99 -10.10
N ARG A 559 13.68 17.66 -9.98
CA ARG A 559 12.47 17.00 -9.49
C ARG A 559 12.11 17.43 -8.07
N ASN A 560 13.10 17.56 -7.16
CA ASN A 560 12.85 18.02 -5.79
C ASN A 560 12.23 19.41 -5.73
N GLU A 561 12.65 20.35 -6.58
CA GLU A 561 12.03 21.67 -6.70
C GLU A 561 10.58 21.54 -7.18
N ALA A 562 10.34 20.73 -8.21
CA ALA A 562 9.02 20.51 -8.77
C ALA A 562 8.06 19.81 -7.77
N TYR A 563 8.55 18.87 -6.98
CA TYR A 563 7.76 18.25 -5.91
C TYR A 563 7.26 19.28 -4.89
N ILE A 564 8.12 20.20 -4.46
CA ILE A 564 7.73 21.29 -3.55
C ILE A 564 6.72 22.24 -4.21
N GLU A 565 6.84 22.51 -5.51
CA GLU A 565 5.88 23.34 -6.23
C GLU A 565 4.50 22.67 -6.31
N MET A 566 4.42 21.36 -6.52
CA MET A 566 3.17 20.62 -6.48
C MET A 566 2.51 20.65 -5.09
N GLU A 567 3.30 20.47 -4.03
CA GLU A 567 2.79 20.59 -2.66
C GLU A 567 2.23 21.98 -2.38
N ASN A 568 2.91 23.06 -2.86
CA ASN A 568 2.43 24.43 -2.73
C ASN A 568 1.11 24.65 -3.48
N ALA A 569 1.02 24.15 -4.70
CA ALA A 569 -0.19 24.24 -5.50
C ALA A 569 -1.38 23.49 -4.86
N ASN A 570 -1.11 22.32 -4.29
CA ASN A 570 -2.13 21.59 -3.53
C ASN A 570 -2.58 22.36 -2.27
N TRP A 571 -1.66 22.96 -1.52
CA TRP A 571 -2.02 23.81 -0.38
C TRP A 571 -2.88 25.02 -0.80
N GLU A 572 -2.54 25.68 -1.93
CA GLU A 572 -3.28 26.83 -2.44
C GLU A 572 -4.72 26.46 -2.80
N ASP A 573 -4.93 25.36 -3.51
CA ASP A 573 -6.25 24.95 -4.02
C ASP A 573 -6.99 23.96 -3.12
N VAL A 574 -6.29 23.26 -2.21
CA VAL A 574 -6.83 22.18 -1.38
C VAL A 574 -7.53 21.13 -2.25
N ALA A 575 -6.78 20.58 -3.22
CA ALA A 575 -7.29 19.49 -4.03
C ALA A 575 -7.42 18.19 -3.21
N MET A 576 -6.38 17.92 -2.43
CA MET A 576 -6.36 16.86 -1.42
C MET A 576 -5.83 17.42 -0.11
N LEU A 577 -6.54 17.14 0.98
CA LEU A 577 -6.15 17.53 2.34
C LEU A 577 -5.53 16.31 3.04
N PRO A 578 -4.21 16.24 3.23
CA PRO A 578 -3.56 15.21 4.02
C PRO A 578 -4.07 15.25 5.46
N VAL A 579 -4.30 14.08 6.05
CA VAL A 579 -4.80 13.96 7.43
C VAL A 579 -3.79 13.27 8.34
N TYR A 580 -3.28 12.10 7.92
CA TYR A 580 -2.30 11.37 8.71
C TYR A 580 -1.43 10.46 7.85
N HIS A 581 -0.24 10.13 8.40
CA HIS A 581 0.61 9.02 8.00
C HIS A 581 0.43 7.90 9.04
N GLU A 582 0.18 6.68 8.59
CA GLU A 582 -0.04 5.54 9.47
C GLU A 582 1.28 5.05 10.06
N LEU A 583 1.25 4.60 11.32
CA LEU A 583 2.34 3.87 11.95
C LEU A 583 2.09 2.37 11.82
N THR A 584 3.03 1.65 11.23
CA THR A 584 3.13 0.20 11.42
C THR A 584 3.71 -0.07 12.78
N GLU A 585 2.96 -0.73 13.64
CA GLU A 585 3.39 -1.12 14.97
C GLU A 585 3.42 -2.63 15.10
N LEU A 586 4.55 -3.16 15.55
CA LEU A 586 4.72 -4.58 15.82
C LEU A 586 5.14 -4.81 17.26
N PHE A 587 4.64 -5.89 17.82
CA PHE A 587 4.93 -6.35 19.16
C PHE A 587 5.46 -7.79 19.10
N TRP A 588 6.47 -8.11 19.90
CA TRP A 588 7.01 -9.47 19.96
C TRP A 588 7.53 -9.81 21.36
N TYR A 589 7.55 -11.09 21.68
CA TYR A 589 8.05 -11.56 22.96
C TYR A 589 9.58 -11.67 23.00
N ASP A 590 10.17 -11.61 24.20
CA ASP A 590 11.63 -11.53 24.42
C ASP A 590 12.44 -12.70 23.84
N HIS A 591 11.83 -13.85 23.59
CA HIS A 591 12.48 -14.99 22.97
C HIS A 591 12.70 -14.84 21.45
N VAL A 592 12.16 -13.79 20.83
CA VAL A 592 12.31 -13.52 19.40
C VAL A 592 13.39 -12.48 19.18
N ASP A 593 14.45 -12.85 18.50
CA ASP A 593 15.45 -11.90 17.98
C ASP A 593 15.03 -11.51 16.56
N PHE A 594 14.60 -10.28 16.40
CA PHE A 594 13.89 -9.78 15.24
C PHE A 594 14.25 -8.33 14.94
N THR A 595 14.61 -8.04 13.70
CA THR A 595 14.74 -6.66 13.22
C THR A 595 13.41 -6.23 12.59
N PRO A 596 12.68 -5.29 13.24
CA PRO A 596 11.36 -4.89 12.72
C PRO A 596 11.48 -4.17 11.36
N PRO A 597 10.39 -4.17 10.54
CA PRO A 597 10.37 -3.53 9.24
C PRO A 597 10.57 -2.03 9.34
N ALA A 598 11.09 -1.43 8.28
CA ALA A 598 11.10 0.02 8.07
C ALA A 598 9.86 0.49 7.26
N GLY A 599 9.91 1.71 6.73
CA GLY A 599 8.76 2.42 6.18
C GLY A 599 8.06 1.80 4.96
N MET A 600 8.70 0.86 4.23
CA MET A 600 8.03 0.10 3.15
C MET A 600 7.07 -0.98 3.68
N GLY A 601 7.01 -1.17 4.99
CA GLY A 601 6.06 -2.03 5.67
C GLY A 601 6.39 -3.53 5.62
N PRO A 602 5.57 -4.36 6.29
CA PRO A 602 5.87 -5.77 6.53
C PRO A 602 5.82 -6.64 5.26
N SER A 603 5.13 -6.21 4.21
CA SER A 603 5.09 -6.94 2.92
C SER A 603 6.40 -6.86 2.10
N ARG A 604 7.40 -6.12 2.59
CA ARG A 604 8.75 -6.04 2.00
C ARG A 604 9.81 -6.63 2.93
N GLN A 605 9.39 -7.32 4.00
CA GLN A 605 10.30 -7.89 4.98
C GLN A 605 10.44 -9.40 4.80
N LYS A 606 11.68 -9.88 4.83
CA LYS A 606 12.01 -11.31 4.92
C LYS A 606 12.21 -11.74 6.36
N MET A 607 11.84 -12.99 6.66
CA MET A 607 11.89 -13.57 8.00
C MET A 607 13.06 -14.54 8.22
N ASN A 608 13.92 -14.74 7.21
CA ASN A 608 15.03 -15.69 7.28
C ASN A 608 16.07 -15.35 8.35
N THR A 609 16.21 -14.08 8.71
CA THR A 609 17.17 -13.64 9.76
C THR A 609 16.60 -13.69 11.17
N VAL A 610 15.29 -13.94 11.32
CA VAL A 610 14.65 -14.07 12.63
C VAL A 610 15.17 -15.31 13.34
N SER A 611 15.48 -15.21 14.63
CA SER A 611 15.86 -16.36 15.44
C SER A 611 15.04 -16.46 16.71
N LEU A 612 14.87 -17.68 17.20
CA LEU A 612 14.06 -17.99 18.36
C LEU A 612 14.93 -18.51 19.52
N GLY A 613 14.72 -17.93 20.71
CA GLY A 613 15.21 -18.45 21.97
C GLY A 613 14.20 -19.42 22.60
N GLU A 614 14.46 -19.81 23.86
CA GLU A 614 13.53 -20.65 24.62
C GLU A 614 12.21 -19.89 24.87
N ARG A 615 11.08 -20.48 24.51
CA ARG A 615 9.75 -19.96 24.84
C ARG A 615 9.44 -20.25 26.30
N GLU A 616 9.08 -19.19 27.10
CA GLU A 616 8.71 -19.31 28.51
C GLU A 616 7.24 -19.77 28.71
#